data_725230fda5e17c229bbff2a146bcf3af
#
_entry.id   725230fda5e17c229bbff2a146bcf3af
#
_cell.length_a   1.000
_cell.length_b   1.000
_cell.length_c   1.000
_cell.angle_alpha   90.00
_cell.angle_beta   90.00
_cell.angle_gamma   90.00
#
_symmetry.space_group_name_H-M   'P 1'
#
loop_
_entity.id
_entity.type
_entity.pdbx_description
1 polymer ?
#
loop_
_entity_poly.entity_id
_entity_poly.type
_entity_poly.pdbx_seq_one_letter_code
_entity_poly.pdbx_strand_id
1 'polypeptide(L)'
;MEERITMASQSAQPQRTSSLIVELRQYTLLPGKRDVLIDIFEREFIAEQEAVGMEVIDHFRDLDDPDRFVWLRGFPDMPGRAKANEAFYTGAVWAKNRDAANATLIDTDNVLLLHLADPTFGYPTGGDRPPVGAKADAPACLVVATICQLDPTMEDDFPAFFARAVAPALTEAGATILAAYATEHSPNNYPRLPIREGEHMFVWFARFPDLAAYEHHRATLAQSRRWRSDIAEALARRLAGTPEVRRLVPTARSRMRATISGGSHIV
;
A
#
# COMPACT_ATOMS: atom_id res chain seq x y z
N MET A 1 13.96 -8.20 52.75
CA MET A 1 12.82 -8.67 51.93
C MET A 1 12.68 -7.63 50.80
N GLU A 2 13.40 -7.85 49.71
CA GLU A 2 13.40 -6.93 48.55
C GLU A 2 12.36 -7.40 47.54
N GLU A 3 11.34 -6.57 47.32
CA GLU A 3 10.35 -6.80 46.27
C GLU A 3 11.00 -6.49 44.89
N ARG A 4 11.18 -7.54 44.10
CA ARG A 4 11.51 -7.40 42.67
C ARG A 4 10.26 -6.97 41.94
N ILE A 5 10.24 -5.70 41.52
CA ILE A 5 9.25 -5.18 40.58
C ILE A 5 9.59 -5.75 39.19
N THR A 6 8.82 -6.70 38.74
CA THR A 6 8.87 -7.24 37.38
C THR A 6 8.24 -6.21 36.44
N MET A 7 9.05 -5.42 35.74
CA MET A 7 8.55 -4.59 34.66
C MET A 7 8.13 -5.51 33.51
N ALA A 8 6.83 -5.61 33.27
CA ALA A 8 6.28 -6.23 32.08
C ALA A 8 6.69 -5.38 30.87
N SER A 9 7.44 -5.98 29.96
CA SER A 9 7.76 -5.39 28.65
C SER A 9 6.46 -5.21 27.88
N GLN A 10 5.97 -3.98 27.78
CA GLN A 10 4.91 -3.64 26.85
C GLN A 10 5.50 -3.77 25.44
N SER A 11 5.06 -4.76 24.70
CA SER A 11 5.35 -4.86 23.28
C SER A 11 4.83 -3.60 22.58
N ALA A 12 5.73 -2.74 22.13
CA ALA A 12 5.38 -1.54 21.40
C ALA A 12 4.57 -1.94 20.16
N GLN A 13 3.33 -1.44 20.06
CA GLN A 13 2.54 -1.65 18.85
C GLN A 13 3.27 -0.98 17.67
N PRO A 14 3.27 -1.61 16.48
CA PRO A 14 3.91 -1.00 15.32
C PRO A 14 3.25 0.35 15.03
N GLN A 15 4.09 1.37 14.79
CA GLN A 15 3.59 2.66 14.34
C GLN A 15 2.85 2.48 13.01
N ARG A 16 1.71 3.17 12.86
CA ARG A 16 0.89 3.16 11.65
C ARG A 16 0.89 4.54 11.03
N THR A 17 0.58 4.61 9.72
CA THR A 17 0.46 5.89 9.01
C THR A 17 -0.49 6.83 9.74
N SER A 18 -0.08 8.09 9.87
CA SER A 18 -0.93 9.19 10.34
C SER A 18 -1.64 9.90 9.19
N SER A 19 -1.36 9.51 7.95
CA SER A 19 -1.95 10.12 6.76
C SER A 19 -3.43 9.76 6.67
N LEU A 20 -4.28 10.78 6.60
CA LEU A 20 -5.73 10.61 6.44
C LEU A 20 -6.10 10.39 4.97
N ILE A 21 -5.34 11.00 4.05
CA ILE A 21 -5.51 10.88 2.60
C ILE A 21 -4.35 10.07 2.03
N VAL A 22 -4.65 9.11 1.19
CA VAL A 22 -3.65 8.23 0.56
C VAL A 22 -3.90 8.16 -0.95
N GLU A 23 -2.84 8.26 -1.74
CA GLU A 23 -2.89 7.92 -3.16
C GLU A 23 -2.25 6.55 -3.38
N LEU A 24 -3.01 5.63 -3.95
CA LEU A 24 -2.49 4.41 -4.56
C LEU A 24 -2.22 4.69 -6.03
N ARG A 25 -0.97 4.69 -6.41
CA ARG A 25 -0.49 5.03 -7.75
C ARG A 25 0.05 3.80 -8.45
N GLN A 26 -0.49 3.51 -9.63
CA GLN A 26 -0.13 2.34 -10.44
C GLN A 26 0.36 2.82 -11.80
N TYR A 27 1.67 2.95 -11.96
CA TYR A 27 2.28 3.47 -13.19
C TYR A 27 2.56 2.35 -14.19
N THR A 28 2.25 2.61 -15.45
CA THR A 28 2.68 1.77 -16.58
C THR A 28 3.88 2.42 -17.25
N LEU A 29 4.94 1.65 -17.44
CA LEU A 29 6.22 2.13 -17.91
C LEU A 29 6.54 1.57 -19.31
N LEU A 30 7.42 2.21 -19.99
CA LEU A 30 8.01 1.67 -21.22
C LEU A 30 8.75 0.36 -20.91
N PRO A 31 8.72 -0.63 -21.82
CA PRO A 31 9.35 -1.93 -21.60
C PRO A 31 10.79 -1.81 -21.11
N GLY A 32 11.06 -2.47 -19.97
CA GLY A 32 12.37 -2.48 -19.32
C GLY A 32 12.77 -1.17 -18.61
N LYS A 33 11.85 -0.18 -18.47
CA LYS A 33 12.15 1.11 -17.83
C LYS A 33 11.76 1.19 -16.36
N ARG A 34 11.09 0.17 -15.83
CA ARG A 34 10.64 0.17 -14.43
C ARG A 34 11.78 0.41 -13.44
N ASP A 35 12.86 -0.31 -13.56
CA ASP A 35 13.98 -0.19 -12.62
C ASP A 35 14.75 1.12 -12.78
N VAL A 36 14.72 1.73 -13.97
CA VAL A 36 15.25 3.09 -14.19
C VAL A 36 14.45 4.11 -13.40
N LEU A 37 13.10 4.03 -13.46
CA LEU A 37 12.25 4.93 -12.67
C LEU A 37 12.41 4.68 -11.16
N ILE A 38 12.44 3.42 -10.73
CA ILE A 38 12.63 3.08 -9.32
C ILE A 38 13.94 3.65 -8.77
N ASP A 39 15.04 3.57 -9.52
CA ASP A 39 16.32 4.14 -9.11
C ASP A 39 16.24 5.67 -8.94
N ILE A 40 15.63 6.39 -9.90
CA ILE A 40 15.40 7.84 -9.79
C ILE A 40 14.52 8.13 -8.58
N PHE A 41 13.42 7.41 -8.41
CA PHE A 41 12.45 7.60 -7.34
C PHE A 41 13.11 7.40 -5.96
N GLU A 42 13.83 6.31 -5.79
CA GLU A 42 14.47 5.96 -4.52
C GLU A 42 15.61 6.91 -4.16
N ARG A 43 16.37 7.38 -5.13
CA ARG A 43 17.52 8.24 -4.91
C ARG A 43 17.16 9.71 -4.75
N GLU A 44 16.23 10.21 -5.58
CA GLU A 44 15.98 11.64 -5.71
C GLU A 44 14.61 12.06 -5.11
N PHE A 45 13.55 11.23 -5.26
CA PHE A 45 12.19 11.69 -5.00
C PHE A 45 11.67 11.38 -3.61
N ILE A 46 12.11 10.30 -2.96
CA ILE A 46 11.56 9.92 -1.65
C ILE A 46 11.83 11.02 -0.62
N ALA A 47 13.09 11.39 -0.41
CA ALA A 47 13.47 12.37 0.61
C ALA A 47 12.85 13.74 0.34
N GLU A 48 12.77 14.16 -0.94
CA GLU A 48 12.18 15.44 -1.31
C GLU A 48 10.66 15.46 -1.09
N GLN A 49 9.95 14.38 -1.41
CA GLN A 49 8.52 14.27 -1.12
C GLN A 49 8.28 14.34 0.39
N GLU A 50 9.06 13.63 1.18
CA GLU A 50 8.93 13.64 2.65
C GLU A 50 9.27 15.03 3.22
N ALA A 51 10.23 15.76 2.66
CA ALA A 51 10.60 17.11 3.08
C ALA A 51 9.49 18.16 2.85
N VAL A 52 8.65 17.95 1.85
CA VAL A 52 7.51 18.85 1.56
C VAL A 52 6.19 18.42 2.22
N GLY A 53 6.22 17.38 3.07
CA GLY A 53 5.07 16.93 3.86
C GLY A 53 4.23 15.82 3.22
N MET A 54 4.74 15.12 2.22
CA MET A 54 4.19 13.84 1.77
C MET A 54 4.79 12.71 2.59
N GLU A 55 4.01 11.71 2.95
CA GLU A 55 4.53 10.46 3.47
C GLU A 55 4.66 9.47 2.31
N VAL A 56 5.86 9.10 1.89
CA VAL A 56 6.04 7.95 0.98
C VAL A 56 5.83 6.69 1.80
N ILE A 57 4.61 6.13 1.77
CA ILE A 57 4.22 5.00 2.61
C ILE A 57 5.03 3.78 2.21
N ASP A 58 4.87 3.32 0.96
CA ASP A 58 5.66 2.21 0.43
C ASP A 58 5.64 2.16 -1.10
N HIS A 59 6.52 1.31 -1.69
CA HIS A 59 6.66 1.19 -3.14
C HIS A 59 7.14 -0.20 -3.56
N PHE A 60 6.64 -0.66 -4.74
CA PHE A 60 6.70 -2.05 -5.14
C PHE A 60 6.92 -2.24 -6.64
N ARG A 61 7.50 -3.39 -6.99
CA ARG A 61 7.40 -3.99 -8.32
C ARG A 61 6.18 -4.89 -8.37
N ASP A 62 5.37 -4.79 -9.42
CA ASP A 62 4.36 -5.79 -9.72
C ASP A 62 5.08 -7.06 -10.21
N LEU A 63 4.72 -8.22 -9.63
CA LEU A 63 5.32 -9.51 -9.97
C LEU A 63 4.80 -10.05 -11.32
N ASP A 64 3.56 -9.69 -11.67
CA ASP A 64 2.86 -10.19 -12.85
C ASP A 64 3.04 -9.28 -14.07
N ASP A 65 3.42 -8.02 -13.85
CA ASP A 65 3.65 -7.03 -14.90
C ASP A 65 5.05 -6.40 -14.71
N PRO A 66 6.03 -6.79 -15.54
CA PRO A 66 7.40 -6.30 -15.40
C PRO A 66 7.57 -4.80 -15.66
N ASP A 67 6.57 -4.17 -16.30
CA ASP A 67 6.61 -2.75 -16.63
C ASP A 67 5.66 -1.92 -15.75
N ARG A 68 5.24 -2.47 -14.58
CA ARG A 68 4.40 -1.78 -13.62
C ARG A 68 5.14 -1.44 -12.33
N PHE A 69 5.01 -0.17 -11.92
CA PHE A 69 5.46 0.34 -10.63
C PHE A 69 4.27 0.79 -9.80
N VAL A 70 4.13 0.23 -8.60
CA VAL A 70 3.02 0.52 -7.68
C VAL A 70 3.56 1.15 -6.42
N TRP A 71 2.97 2.26 -5.97
CA TRP A 71 3.41 2.93 -4.77
C TRP A 71 2.30 3.71 -4.09
N LEU A 72 2.47 3.94 -2.79
CA LEU A 72 1.53 4.67 -1.95
C LEU A 72 2.23 5.89 -1.38
N ARG A 73 1.52 7.01 -1.38
CA ARG A 73 1.89 8.20 -0.62
C ARG A 73 0.70 8.74 0.16
N GLY A 74 0.99 9.32 1.30
CA GLY A 74 0.00 9.84 2.21
C GLY A 74 0.15 11.33 2.47
N PHE A 75 -0.95 11.93 2.91
CA PHE A 75 -1.06 13.34 3.25
C PHE A 75 -1.92 13.49 4.51
N PRO A 76 -1.68 14.56 5.32
CA PRO A 76 -2.49 14.77 6.51
C PRO A 76 -3.96 15.08 6.20
N ASP A 77 -4.23 15.76 5.09
CA ASP A 77 -5.55 16.15 4.60
C ASP A 77 -5.49 16.61 3.14
N MET A 78 -6.63 16.95 2.54
CA MET A 78 -6.71 17.43 1.16
C MET A 78 -5.98 18.77 0.94
N PRO A 79 -6.09 19.81 1.81
CA PRO A 79 -5.26 21.02 1.69
C PRO A 79 -3.75 20.72 1.73
N GLY A 80 -3.31 19.83 2.62
CA GLY A 80 -1.93 19.36 2.71
C GLY A 80 -1.47 18.67 1.43
N ARG A 81 -2.35 17.86 0.82
CA ARG A 81 -2.10 17.22 -0.48
C ARG A 81 -1.83 18.25 -1.58
N ALA A 82 -2.67 19.26 -1.72
CA ALA A 82 -2.47 20.30 -2.75
C ALA A 82 -1.15 21.05 -2.54
N LYS A 83 -0.88 21.48 -1.29
CA LYS A 83 0.33 22.22 -0.92
C LYS A 83 1.60 21.40 -1.18
N ALA A 84 1.62 20.15 -0.76
CA ALA A 84 2.78 19.28 -0.91
C ALA A 84 3.04 18.94 -2.40
N ASN A 85 1.98 18.68 -3.18
CA ASN A 85 2.11 18.48 -4.63
C ASN A 85 2.68 19.71 -5.32
N GLU A 86 2.16 20.91 -5.03
CA GLU A 86 2.69 22.15 -5.62
C GLU A 86 4.16 22.33 -5.28
N ALA A 87 4.54 22.16 -4.00
CA ALA A 87 5.92 22.31 -3.57
C ALA A 87 6.87 21.33 -4.24
N PHE A 88 6.49 20.07 -4.37
CA PHE A 88 7.32 19.06 -5.02
C PHE A 88 7.45 19.28 -6.51
N TYR A 89 6.34 19.47 -7.24
CA TYR A 89 6.34 19.56 -8.72
C TYR A 89 6.83 20.91 -9.27
N THR A 90 6.97 21.93 -8.41
CA THR A 90 7.67 23.20 -8.73
C THR A 90 9.07 23.27 -8.15
N GLY A 91 9.49 22.27 -7.35
CA GLY A 91 10.79 22.21 -6.69
C GLY A 91 11.95 21.87 -7.62
N ALA A 92 13.16 22.19 -7.15
CA ALA A 92 14.39 22.02 -7.92
C ALA A 92 14.73 20.55 -8.23
N VAL A 93 14.43 19.63 -7.31
CA VAL A 93 14.71 18.20 -7.50
C VAL A 93 13.83 17.62 -8.59
N TRP A 94 12.54 17.97 -8.62
CA TRP A 94 11.66 17.59 -9.72
C TRP A 94 12.13 18.21 -11.04
N ALA A 95 12.41 19.53 -11.08
CA ALA A 95 12.87 20.21 -12.28
C ALA A 95 14.13 19.57 -12.90
N LYS A 96 15.06 19.11 -12.05
CA LYS A 96 16.30 18.44 -12.46
C LYS A 96 16.07 17.05 -13.06
N ASN A 97 15.11 16.27 -12.51
CA ASN A 97 14.98 14.85 -12.81
C ASN A 97 13.75 14.49 -13.65
N ARG A 98 12.80 15.43 -13.84
CA ARG A 98 11.49 15.19 -14.51
C ARG A 98 11.64 14.60 -15.92
N ASP A 99 12.60 15.07 -16.70
CA ASP A 99 12.72 14.64 -18.11
C ASP A 99 13.21 13.18 -18.15
N ALA A 100 14.14 12.80 -17.27
CA ALA A 100 14.60 11.42 -17.13
C ALA A 100 13.49 10.50 -16.59
N ALA A 101 12.70 10.96 -15.62
CA ALA A 101 11.58 10.21 -15.09
C ALA A 101 10.47 10.05 -16.14
N ASN A 102 10.05 11.15 -16.79
CA ASN A 102 9.00 11.13 -17.80
C ASN A 102 9.36 10.26 -19.02
N ALA A 103 10.64 10.19 -19.39
CA ALA A 103 11.12 9.32 -20.47
C ALA A 103 10.95 7.82 -20.19
N THR A 104 10.54 7.43 -18.97
CA THR A 104 10.25 6.04 -18.61
C THR A 104 8.77 5.68 -18.68
N LEU A 105 7.87 6.66 -18.77
CA LEU A 105 6.45 6.54 -18.51
C LEU A 105 5.63 6.33 -19.77
N ILE A 106 4.60 5.48 -19.69
CA ILE A 106 3.50 5.37 -20.65
C ILE A 106 2.25 6.01 -20.04
N ASP A 107 1.90 5.64 -18.79
CA ASP A 107 0.69 6.07 -18.12
C ASP A 107 0.94 6.22 -16.60
N THR A 108 0.44 7.33 -16.05
CA THR A 108 0.50 7.65 -14.61
C THR A 108 -0.86 7.99 -14.02
N ASP A 109 -1.95 7.83 -14.78
CA ASP A 109 -3.27 8.33 -14.45
C ASP A 109 -4.10 7.31 -13.66
N ASN A 110 -3.63 6.05 -13.60
CA ASN A 110 -4.24 5.05 -12.74
C ASN A 110 -3.90 5.30 -11.26
N VAL A 111 -4.60 6.28 -10.69
CA VAL A 111 -4.43 6.73 -9.30
C VAL A 111 -5.76 6.72 -8.58
N LEU A 112 -5.82 6.00 -7.47
CA LEU A 112 -6.95 6.05 -6.54
C LEU A 112 -6.64 7.02 -5.40
N LEU A 113 -7.56 7.95 -5.17
CA LEU A 113 -7.57 8.80 -3.99
C LEU A 113 -8.39 8.12 -2.91
N LEU A 114 -7.79 7.87 -1.76
CA LEU A 114 -8.30 6.98 -0.73
C LEU A 114 -8.20 7.62 0.66
N HIS A 115 -9.02 7.13 1.58
CA HIS A 115 -8.88 7.36 3.03
C HIS A 115 -8.87 6.02 3.78
N LEU A 116 -8.41 6.01 5.04
CA LEU A 116 -8.46 4.81 5.87
C LEU A 116 -9.90 4.34 6.07
N ALA A 117 -10.19 3.09 5.73
CA ALA A 117 -11.50 2.50 5.92
C ALA A 117 -11.85 2.29 7.40
N ASP A 118 -10.83 2.06 8.23
CA ASP A 118 -10.93 1.92 9.69
C ASP A 118 -9.56 2.23 10.30
N PRO A 119 -9.47 3.01 11.41
CA PRO A 119 -8.21 3.37 12.05
C PRO A 119 -7.34 2.17 12.48
N THR A 120 -7.93 0.99 12.67
CA THR A 120 -7.19 -0.23 13.03
C THR A 120 -6.41 -0.84 11.86
N PHE A 121 -6.73 -0.48 10.63
CA PHE A 121 -6.14 -0.99 9.39
C PHE A 121 -5.20 0.02 8.70
N GLY A 122 -4.47 0.83 9.44
CA GLY A 122 -3.46 1.73 8.87
C GLY A 122 -2.18 0.97 8.49
N TYR A 123 -1.54 1.36 7.39
CA TYR A 123 -0.29 0.76 6.92
C TYR A 123 0.83 0.91 7.97
N PRO A 124 1.61 -0.14 8.27
CA PRO A 124 2.72 -0.03 9.23
C PRO A 124 3.82 0.88 8.68
N THR A 125 4.18 1.92 9.40
CA THR A 125 5.22 2.90 9.02
C THR A 125 6.44 2.88 9.93
N GLY A 126 6.46 1.99 10.93
CA GLY A 126 7.56 1.84 11.86
C GLY A 126 8.80 1.22 11.21
N GLY A 127 9.96 1.80 11.50
CA GLY A 127 11.27 1.37 11.02
C GLY A 127 11.92 2.36 10.06
N ASP A 128 13.24 2.43 10.14
CA ASP A 128 14.03 3.27 9.25
C ASP A 128 14.01 2.71 7.83
N ARG A 129 13.80 3.59 6.86
CA ARG A 129 13.93 3.22 5.46
C ARG A 129 15.36 2.81 5.14
N PRO A 130 15.60 1.71 4.38
CA PRO A 130 16.94 1.37 3.94
C PRO A 130 17.64 2.55 3.24
N PRO A 131 18.98 2.71 3.39
CA PRO A 131 19.70 3.85 2.83
C PRO A 131 19.67 3.86 1.29
N VAL A 132 20.00 5.01 0.70
CA VAL A 132 20.19 5.13 -0.75
C VAL A 132 21.30 4.16 -1.19
N GLY A 133 21.05 3.43 -2.28
CA GLY A 133 21.97 2.41 -2.79
C GLY A 133 21.84 1.04 -2.10
N ALA A 134 20.90 0.85 -1.18
CA ALA A 134 20.57 -0.47 -0.67
C ALA A 134 20.22 -1.41 -1.82
N LYS A 135 20.70 -2.65 -1.75
CA LYS A 135 20.39 -3.69 -2.74
C LYS A 135 19.24 -4.56 -2.25
N ALA A 136 18.41 -4.98 -3.18
CA ALA A 136 17.36 -5.93 -2.93
C ALA A 136 17.78 -7.30 -3.47
N ASP A 137 18.65 -8.00 -2.73
CA ASP A 137 19.20 -9.28 -3.18
C ASP A 137 18.16 -10.41 -3.22
N ALA A 138 17.07 -10.29 -2.45
CA ALA A 138 15.92 -11.19 -2.48
C ALA A 138 14.64 -10.45 -2.08
N PRO A 139 13.44 -10.93 -2.47
CA PRO A 139 12.19 -10.43 -1.95
C PRO A 139 12.12 -10.63 -0.44
N ALA A 140 11.84 -9.56 0.30
CA ALA A 140 11.70 -9.65 1.75
C ALA A 140 10.36 -10.25 2.18
N CYS A 141 9.32 -10.12 1.33
CA CYS A 141 7.97 -10.65 1.50
C CYS A 141 7.21 -10.46 0.18
N LEU A 142 6.01 -11.03 0.12
CA LEU A 142 5.00 -10.71 -0.88
C LEU A 142 3.92 -9.85 -0.24
N VAL A 143 3.57 -8.76 -0.87
CA VAL A 143 2.38 -7.93 -0.54
C VAL A 143 1.35 -8.13 -1.64
N VAL A 144 0.12 -8.41 -1.26
CA VAL A 144 -0.99 -8.55 -2.20
C VAL A 144 -1.95 -7.39 -1.98
N ALA A 145 -2.13 -6.57 -3.00
CA ALA A 145 -3.18 -5.56 -3.04
C ALA A 145 -4.40 -6.14 -3.76
N THR A 146 -5.55 -6.10 -3.09
CA THR A 146 -6.84 -6.44 -3.70
C THR A 146 -7.65 -5.17 -3.83
N ILE A 147 -8.03 -4.83 -5.06
CA ILE A 147 -8.71 -3.60 -5.45
C ILE A 147 -10.11 -3.99 -5.92
N CYS A 148 -11.12 -3.58 -5.18
CA CYS A 148 -12.52 -3.88 -5.43
C CYS A 148 -13.26 -2.64 -5.89
N GLN A 149 -13.97 -2.73 -7.02
CA GLN A 149 -14.99 -1.77 -7.36
C GLN A 149 -16.28 -2.20 -6.67
N LEU A 150 -16.86 -1.31 -5.88
CA LEU A 150 -18.07 -1.57 -5.12
C LEU A 150 -19.31 -1.18 -5.90
N ASP A 151 -20.43 -1.85 -5.63
CA ASP A 151 -21.74 -1.28 -5.89
C ASP A 151 -21.89 -0.01 -5.04
N PRO A 152 -22.24 1.15 -5.63
CA PRO A 152 -22.34 2.42 -4.90
C PRO A 152 -23.28 2.35 -3.68
N THR A 153 -24.31 1.51 -3.73
CA THR A 153 -25.26 1.33 -2.62
C THR A 153 -24.70 0.54 -1.44
N MET A 154 -23.55 -0.09 -1.62
CA MET A 154 -22.89 -0.94 -0.62
C MET A 154 -21.64 -0.30 -0.01
N GLU A 155 -21.25 0.89 -0.48
CA GLU A 155 -19.98 1.53 -0.06
C GLU A 155 -19.91 1.77 1.43
N ASP A 156 -20.96 2.35 2.03
CA ASP A 156 -20.99 2.68 3.46
C ASP A 156 -20.95 1.45 4.38
N ASP A 157 -21.52 0.31 3.93
CA ASP A 157 -21.55 -0.95 4.69
C ASP A 157 -20.26 -1.77 4.54
N PHE A 158 -19.52 -1.57 3.44
CA PHE A 158 -18.41 -2.43 3.06
C PHE A 158 -17.25 -2.43 4.10
N PRO A 159 -16.81 -1.29 4.67
CA PRO A 159 -15.75 -1.30 5.69
C PRO A 159 -16.10 -2.17 6.90
N ALA A 160 -17.33 -2.08 7.39
CA ALA A 160 -17.79 -2.90 8.51
C ALA A 160 -17.92 -4.38 8.14
N PHE A 161 -18.35 -4.70 6.93
CA PHE A 161 -18.37 -6.08 6.42
C PHE A 161 -16.94 -6.63 6.29
N PHE A 162 -16.01 -5.86 5.73
CA PHE A 162 -14.60 -6.23 5.63
C PHE A 162 -14.02 -6.56 7.01
N ALA A 163 -14.17 -5.65 7.97
CA ALA A 163 -13.61 -5.81 9.31
C ALA A 163 -14.17 -7.03 10.07
N ARG A 164 -15.47 -7.30 9.93
CA ARG A 164 -16.15 -8.38 10.69
C ARG A 164 -16.09 -9.75 10.03
N ALA A 165 -16.00 -9.81 8.71
CA ALA A 165 -16.12 -11.07 7.98
C ALA A 165 -14.89 -11.39 7.13
N VAL A 166 -14.46 -10.46 6.26
CA VAL A 166 -13.40 -10.72 5.28
C VAL A 166 -12.03 -10.78 5.95
N ALA A 167 -11.64 -9.74 6.68
CA ALA A 167 -10.31 -9.66 7.29
C ALA A 167 -10.02 -10.81 8.27
N PRO A 168 -10.95 -11.21 9.18
CA PRO A 168 -10.74 -12.40 10.01
C PRO A 168 -10.53 -13.68 9.21
N ALA A 169 -11.32 -13.92 8.17
CA ALA A 169 -11.20 -15.12 7.36
C ALA A 169 -9.89 -15.16 6.56
N LEU A 170 -9.43 -14.01 6.04
CA LEU A 170 -8.12 -13.90 5.40
C LEU A 170 -6.99 -14.18 6.39
N THR A 171 -7.11 -13.67 7.62
CA THR A 171 -6.10 -13.86 8.67
C THR A 171 -6.07 -15.31 9.15
N GLU A 172 -7.23 -15.96 9.37
CA GLU A 172 -7.33 -17.38 9.68
C GLU A 172 -6.68 -18.27 8.62
N ALA A 173 -6.72 -17.83 7.36
CA ALA A 173 -6.06 -18.50 6.24
C ALA A 173 -4.58 -18.13 6.06
N GLY A 174 -3.97 -17.38 6.97
CA GLY A 174 -2.54 -17.07 7.00
C GLY A 174 -2.12 -15.71 6.44
N ALA A 175 -3.07 -14.81 6.10
CA ALA A 175 -2.74 -13.45 5.69
C ALA A 175 -2.45 -12.54 6.89
N THR A 176 -1.48 -11.63 6.74
CA THR A 176 -1.33 -10.48 7.65
C THR A 176 -1.93 -9.25 6.97
N ILE A 177 -3.06 -8.75 7.45
CA ILE A 177 -3.67 -7.54 6.90
C ILE A 177 -2.84 -6.34 7.31
N LEU A 178 -2.33 -5.60 6.33
CA LEU A 178 -1.53 -4.39 6.52
C LEU A 178 -2.39 -3.14 6.63
N ALA A 179 -3.30 -2.95 5.67
CA ALA A 179 -4.14 -1.77 5.58
C ALA A 179 -5.43 -2.05 4.80
N ALA A 180 -6.44 -1.22 5.04
CA ALA A 180 -7.66 -1.17 4.24
C ALA A 180 -8.09 0.29 4.03
N TYR A 181 -8.45 0.60 2.80
CA TYR A 181 -8.79 1.94 2.35
C TYR A 181 -10.10 1.94 1.56
N ALA A 182 -10.84 3.04 1.64
CA ALA A 182 -12.02 3.32 0.82
C ALA A 182 -11.78 4.58 -0.03
N THR A 183 -12.60 4.80 -1.06
CA THR A 183 -12.51 5.99 -1.90
C THR A 183 -12.66 7.27 -1.09
N GLU A 184 -11.78 8.23 -1.30
CA GLU A 184 -11.95 9.62 -0.88
C GLU A 184 -12.68 10.38 -1.98
N HIS A 185 -13.88 10.86 -1.69
CA HIS A 185 -14.77 11.51 -2.66
C HIS A 185 -14.54 13.02 -2.83
N SER A 186 -13.56 13.60 -2.12
CA SER A 186 -13.20 15.00 -2.34
C SER A 186 -12.73 15.22 -3.78
N PRO A 187 -13.15 16.32 -4.43
CA PRO A 187 -12.68 16.65 -5.77
C PRO A 187 -11.16 16.73 -5.86
N ASN A 188 -10.59 16.39 -7.02
CA ASN A 188 -9.16 16.50 -7.24
C ASN A 188 -8.68 17.97 -7.11
N ASN A 189 -8.04 18.27 -5.99
CA ASN A 189 -7.55 19.62 -5.69
C ASN A 189 -6.14 19.93 -6.25
N TYR A 190 -5.60 19.03 -7.11
CA TYR A 190 -4.37 19.24 -7.87
C TYR A 190 -4.52 18.66 -9.30
N PRO A 191 -5.26 19.33 -10.21
CA PRO A 191 -5.65 18.77 -11.52
C PRO A 191 -4.49 18.49 -12.47
N ARG A 192 -3.28 19.00 -12.20
CA ARG A 192 -2.07 18.62 -12.95
C ARG A 192 -1.70 17.15 -12.82
N LEU A 193 -2.20 16.48 -11.81
CA LEU A 193 -2.06 15.05 -11.60
C LEU A 193 -3.46 14.43 -11.64
N PRO A 194 -3.81 13.74 -12.71
CA PRO A 194 -5.08 13.03 -12.79
C PRO A 194 -5.23 11.98 -11.70
N ILE A 195 -6.47 11.78 -11.28
CA ILE A 195 -6.91 10.69 -10.42
C ILE A 195 -8.20 10.12 -10.99
N ARG A 196 -8.52 8.89 -10.61
CA ARG A 196 -9.80 8.25 -10.96
C ARG A 196 -10.88 8.80 -10.03
N GLU A 197 -11.77 9.64 -10.57
CA GLU A 197 -12.88 10.25 -9.84
C GLU A 197 -14.20 9.54 -10.13
N GLY A 198 -15.16 9.62 -9.20
CA GLY A 198 -16.50 9.06 -9.37
C GLY A 198 -16.57 7.54 -9.26
N GLU A 199 -15.53 6.89 -8.77
CA GLU A 199 -15.48 5.46 -8.54
C GLU A 199 -15.65 5.14 -7.04
N HIS A 200 -16.30 4.01 -6.76
CA HIS A 200 -16.50 3.49 -5.40
C HIS A 200 -15.56 2.30 -5.21
N MET A 201 -14.40 2.56 -4.61
CA MET A 201 -13.33 1.57 -4.52
C MET A 201 -13.05 1.20 -3.06
N PHE A 202 -12.75 -0.06 -2.84
CA PHE A 202 -12.19 -0.54 -1.58
C PHE A 202 -10.92 -1.32 -1.85
N VAL A 203 -9.85 -0.99 -1.15
CA VAL A 203 -8.55 -1.59 -1.36
C VAL A 203 -8.01 -2.13 -0.04
N TRP A 204 -7.54 -3.37 -0.02
CA TRP A 204 -6.76 -3.84 1.12
C TRP A 204 -5.43 -4.42 0.69
N PHE A 205 -4.48 -4.35 1.60
CA PHE A 205 -3.14 -4.90 1.45
C PHE A 205 -2.95 -6.02 2.47
N ALA A 206 -2.52 -7.19 1.98
CA ALA A 206 -2.17 -8.33 2.80
C ALA A 206 -0.71 -8.73 2.54
N ARG A 207 0.01 -9.08 3.62
CA ARG A 207 1.40 -9.55 3.55
C ARG A 207 1.47 -11.04 3.74
N PHE A 208 2.40 -11.65 3.00
CA PHE A 208 2.80 -13.05 3.10
C PHE A 208 4.32 -13.14 3.17
N PRO A 209 4.89 -14.15 3.87
CA PRO A 209 6.33 -14.38 3.88
C PRO A 209 6.93 -14.50 2.47
N ASP A 210 6.24 -15.23 1.59
CA ASP A 210 6.65 -15.49 0.22
C ASP A 210 5.46 -15.90 -0.66
N LEU A 211 5.73 -16.23 -1.93
CA LEU A 211 4.73 -16.70 -2.89
C LEU A 211 4.10 -18.03 -2.48
N ALA A 212 4.88 -18.96 -1.89
CA ALA A 212 4.36 -20.26 -1.47
C ALA A 212 3.33 -20.13 -0.34
N ALA A 213 3.58 -19.23 0.62
CA ALA A 213 2.63 -18.90 1.68
C ALA A 213 1.34 -18.28 1.11
N TYR A 214 1.43 -17.45 0.09
CA TYR A 214 0.25 -16.90 -0.59
C TYR A 214 -0.54 -17.99 -1.33
N GLU A 215 0.11 -18.90 -2.04
CA GLU A 215 -0.58 -20.00 -2.72
C GLU A 215 -1.25 -20.96 -1.71
N HIS A 216 -0.58 -21.21 -0.58
CA HIS A 216 -1.20 -21.97 0.53
C HIS A 216 -2.44 -21.27 1.09
N HIS A 217 -2.37 -19.96 1.32
CA HIS A 217 -3.49 -19.13 1.74
C HIS A 217 -4.68 -19.27 0.78
N ARG A 218 -4.45 -19.15 -0.53
CA ARG A 218 -5.49 -19.31 -1.55
C ARG A 218 -6.15 -20.69 -1.50
N ALA A 219 -5.34 -21.76 -1.36
CA ALA A 219 -5.84 -23.12 -1.24
C ALA A 219 -6.67 -23.31 0.04
N THR A 220 -6.24 -22.72 1.17
CA THR A 220 -6.96 -22.76 2.44
C THR A 220 -8.33 -22.08 2.33
N LEU A 221 -8.39 -20.87 1.73
CA LEU A 221 -9.67 -20.19 1.48
C LEU A 221 -10.59 -21.02 0.57
N ALA A 222 -10.04 -21.61 -0.50
CA ALA A 222 -10.81 -22.44 -1.42
C ALA A 222 -11.41 -23.70 -0.74
N GLN A 223 -10.80 -24.18 0.33
CA GLN A 223 -11.30 -25.32 1.13
C GLN A 223 -12.23 -24.88 2.26
N SER A 224 -12.17 -23.62 2.71
CA SER A 224 -13.00 -23.10 3.80
C SER A 224 -14.47 -23.07 3.42
N ARG A 225 -15.32 -23.83 4.12
CA ARG A 225 -16.77 -23.79 3.93
C ARG A 225 -17.33 -22.40 4.20
N ARG A 226 -16.93 -21.77 5.32
CA ARG A 226 -17.35 -20.42 5.71
C ARG A 226 -17.02 -19.39 4.60
N TRP A 227 -15.80 -19.47 4.03
CA TRP A 227 -15.44 -18.59 2.93
C TRP A 227 -16.34 -18.79 1.72
N ARG A 228 -16.49 -20.03 1.24
CA ARG A 228 -17.23 -20.33 0.02
C ARG A 228 -18.73 -20.04 0.11
N SER A 229 -19.38 -20.44 1.23
CA SER A 229 -20.84 -20.36 1.34
C SER A 229 -21.33 -19.00 1.82
N ASP A 230 -20.56 -18.33 2.71
CA ASP A 230 -21.07 -17.16 3.41
C ASP A 230 -20.36 -15.87 2.94
N ILE A 231 -19.01 -15.89 2.94
CA ILE A 231 -18.23 -14.67 2.72
C ILE A 231 -18.10 -14.35 1.25
N ALA A 232 -17.72 -15.32 0.40
CA ALA A 232 -17.48 -15.08 -1.02
C ALA A 232 -18.76 -14.63 -1.75
N GLU A 233 -19.91 -15.24 -1.42
CA GLU A 233 -21.20 -14.84 -1.97
C GLU A 233 -21.61 -13.43 -1.49
N ALA A 234 -21.45 -13.15 -0.18
CA ALA A 234 -21.74 -11.83 0.37
C ALA A 234 -20.80 -10.74 -0.18
N LEU A 235 -19.55 -11.09 -0.44
CA LEU A 235 -18.57 -10.22 -1.11
C LEU A 235 -19.01 -9.96 -2.55
N ALA A 236 -19.31 -11.01 -3.32
CA ALA A 236 -19.71 -10.87 -4.72
C ALA A 236 -20.96 -9.97 -4.90
N ARG A 237 -21.93 -10.02 -3.98
CA ARG A 237 -23.10 -9.13 -4.02
C ARG A 237 -22.81 -7.66 -3.78
N ARG A 238 -21.65 -7.33 -3.23
CA ARG A 238 -21.23 -5.96 -2.91
C ARG A 238 -20.32 -5.35 -3.98
N LEU A 239 -19.87 -6.16 -4.92
CA LEU A 239 -18.93 -5.74 -5.96
C LEU A 239 -19.66 -5.43 -7.27
N ALA A 240 -19.22 -4.37 -7.94
CA ALA A 240 -19.64 -4.03 -9.31
C ALA A 240 -18.86 -4.83 -10.38
N GLY A 241 -17.79 -5.51 -9.99
CA GLY A 241 -16.96 -6.29 -10.92
C GLY A 241 -16.02 -7.27 -10.22
N THR A 242 -15.19 -7.94 -10.99
CA THR A 242 -14.14 -8.84 -10.46
C THR A 242 -13.04 -8.02 -9.82
N PRO A 243 -12.61 -8.34 -8.57
CA PRO A 243 -11.49 -7.68 -7.94
C PRO A 243 -10.21 -7.80 -8.76
N GLU A 244 -9.49 -6.69 -8.85
CA GLU A 244 -8.12 -6.67 -9.34
C GLU A 244 -7.18 -7.10 -8.22
N VAL A 245 -6.28 -8.05 -8.50
CA VAL A 245 -5.31 -8.55 -7.54
C VAL A 245 -3.91 -8.26 -8.06
N ARG A 246 -3.10 -7.53 -7.27
CA ARG A 246 -1.71 -7.24 -7.57
C ARG A 246 -0.80 -7.98 -6.60
N ARG A 247 0.13 -8.76 -7.12
CA ARG A 247 1.19 -9.41 -6.35
C ARG A 247 2.44 -8.53 -6.40
N LEU A 248 2.79 -7.95 -5.26
CA LEU A 248 3.73 -6.85 -5.16
C LEU A 248 4.97 -7.27 -4.37
N VAL A 249 6.15 -6.95 -4.92
CA VAL A 249 7.43 -7.20 -4.26
C VAL A 249 8.04 -5.85 -3.85
N PRO A 250 8.38 -5.68 -2.54
CA PRO A 250 9.01 -4.46 -2.06
C PRO A 250 10.30 -4.13 -2.80
N THR A 251 10.49 -2.87 -3.20
CA THR A 251 11.73 -2.41 -3.81
C THR A 251 12.85 -2.25 -2.76
N ALA A 252 14.05 -1.86 -3.15
CA ALA A 252 15.22 -1.86 -2.26
C ALA A 252 15.05 -0.93 -1.04
N ARG A 253 14.36 0.19 -1.20
CA ARG A 253 14.13 1.17 -0.13
C ARG A 253 12.70 1.15 0.43
N SER A 254 11.92 0.13 0.14
CA SER A 254 10.61 -0.09 0.76
C SER A 254 10.76 -0.25 2.28
N ARG A 255 9.85 0.36 3.05
CA ARG A 255 9.81 0.22 4.53
C ARG A 255 9.49 -1.20 4.95
N MET A 256 8.80 -1.99 4.11
CA MET A 256 8.54 -3.41 4.39
C MET A 256 9.82 -4.25 4.51
N ARG A 257 10.98 -3.77 4.01
CA ARG A 257 12.27 -4.43 4.21
C ARG A 257 12.85 -4.21 5.60
N ALA A 258 12.64 -3.05 6.20
CA ALA A 258 13.15 -2.71 7.53
C ALA A 258 12.47 -3.54 8.63
N THR A 259 11.19 -3.87 8.47
CA THR A 259 10.40 -4.60 9.48
C THR A 259 10.85 -6.05 9.69
N ILE A 260 11.62 -6.65 8.76
CA ILE A 260 12.08 -8.04 8.84
C ILE A 260 13.39 -8.18 9.59
N SER A 261 14.23 -7.15 9.57
CA SER A 261 15.54 -7.17 10.23
C SER A 261 15.47 -7.07 11.77
N GLY A 262 14.34 -6.67 12.33
CA GLY A 262 14.12 -6.54 13.78
C GLY A 262 13.61 -7.78 14.49
N GLY A 263 13.34 -8.88 13.78
CA GLY A 263 12.64 -10.06 14.30
C GLY A 263 13.46 -11.34 14.50
N SER A 264 14.77 -11.32 14.33
CA SER A 264 15.60 -12.54 14.44
C SER A 264 16.83 -12.33 15.29
N HIS A 265 16.69 -12.30 16.58
CA HIS A 265 17.68 -12.75 17.54
C HIS A 265 16.97 -13.26 18.80
N ILE A 266 16.50 -14.52 18.74
CA ILE A 266 16.38 -15.34 19.93
C ILE A 266 17.16 -16.62 19.63
N VAL A 267 18.32 -16.72 20.26
CA VAL A 267 19.06 -17.95 20.47
C VAL A 267 18.45 -18.68 21.64
#